data_8fa4ea2d56310490d1260150a4832277
#
_entry.id   8fa4ea2d56310490d1260150a4832277
#
_cell.length_a   1.000
_cell.length_b   1.000
_cell.length_c   1.000
_cell.angle_alpha   90.00
_cell.angle_beta   90.00
_cell.angle_gamma   90.00
#
_symmetry.space_group_name_H-M   'P 1'
#
loop_
_entity.id
_entity.type
_entity.pdbx_description
1 polymer ?
#
loop_
_entity_poly.entity_id
_entity_poly.type
_entity_poly.pdbx_seq_one_letter_code
_entity_poly.pdbx_strand_id
1 'polypeptide(L)'
;MSIVSKKSKQIPGSLIREMFAMQAGMKDVISFALGEPDFTAPQHVVDATVASFRRGETHYTPNTGIPALRKAVAATYQARGLDYQPSEILIGAGAISLLNLACTAMLDIGDEVLLPDPGWANYKGL
;
A
#
# COMPACT_ATOMS: atom_id res chain seq x y z
N MET A 1 30.27 -11.29 10.81
CA MET A 1 29.76 -11.09 9.45
C MET A 1 28.32 -10.56 9.57
N SER A 2 27.96 -9.44 8.92
CA SER A 2 26.58 -8.92 9.01
C SER A 2 25.68 -9.72 8.06
N ILE A 3 24.57 -10.26 8.57
CA ILE A 3 23.54 -10.96 7.78
C ILE A 3 22.63 -10.00 6.99
N VAL A 4 22.77 -8.68 7.24
CA VAL A 4 21.97 -7.64 6.57
C VAL A 4 22.72 -7.15 5.34
N SER A 5 22.01 -7.06 4.21
CA SER A 5 22.58 -6.62 2.93
C SER A 5 23.07 -5.16 2.98
N LYS A 6 24.00 -4.80 2.08
CA LYS A 6 24.44 -3.42 1.91
C LYS A 6 23.28 -2.50 1.53
N LYS A 7 22.42 -2.95 0.61
CA LYS A 7 21.22 -2.20 0.17
C LYS A 7 20.30 -1.88 1.36
N SER A 8 20.00 -2.88 2.21
CA SER A 8 19.13 -2.67 3.38
C SER A 8 19.68 -1.67 4.39
N LYS A 9 21.02 -1.58 4.51
CA LYS A 9 21.67 -0.59 5.40
C LYS A 9 21.62 0.84 4.88
N GLN A 10 21.38 1.02 3.59
CA GLN A 10 21.30 2.32 2.93
C GLN A 10 19.87 2.88 2.90
N ILE A 11 18.87 2.03 3.17
CA ILE A 11 17.47 2.49 3.23
C ILE A 11 17.31 3.38 4.48
N PRO A 12 16.92 4.65 4.32
CA PRO A 12 16.70 5.54 5.45
C PRO A 12 15.52 5.04 6.30
N GLY A 13 15.59 5.25 7.60
CA GLY A 13 14.45 5.02 8.50
C GLY A 13 13.24 5.85 8.06
N SER A 14 12.04 5.38 8.35
CA SER A 14 10.83 6.13 8.08
C SER A 14 10.69 7.29 9.07
N LEU A 15 10.86 8.53 8.62
CA LEU A 15 10.65 9.74 9.42
C LEU A 15 9.24 9.79 10.05
N ILE A 16 8.23 9.26 9.35
CA ILE A 16 6.86 9.17 9.87
C ILE A 16 6.82 8.28 11.12
N ARG A 17 7.54 7.16 11.12
CA ARG A 17 7.61 6.25 12.27
C ARG A 17 8.40 6.85 13.43
N GLU A 18 9.44 7.61 13.14
CA GLU A 18 10.21 8.34 14.18
C GLU A 18 9.32 9.38 14.87
N MET A 19 8.58 10.17 14.10
CA MET A 19 7.61 11.13 14.65
C MET A 19 6.54 10.44 15.50
N PHE A 20 6.02 9.30 15.04
CA PHE A 20 5.03 8.52 15.76
C PHE A 20 5.60 7.97 17.09
N ALA A 21 6.85 7.49 17.09
CA ALA A 21 7.53 7.01 18.29
C ALA A 21 7.80 8.14 19.30
N MET A 22 8.15 9.34 18.83
CA MET A 22 8.32 10.51 19.68
C MET A 22 7.02 10.92 20.37
N GLN A 23 5.90 10.81 19.66
CA GLN A 23 4.58 11.15 20.21
C GLN A 23 4.13 10.19 21.31
N ALA A 24 4.54 8.92 21.29
CA ALA A 24 4.05 7.88 22.21
C ALA A 24 4.28 8.19 23.69
N GLY A 25 5.22 9.11 24.03
CA GLY A 25 5.49 9.55 25.41
C GLY A 25 4.85 10.89 25.78
N MET A 26 4.15 11.56 24.87
CA MET A 26 3.60 12.89 25.07
C MET A 26 2.13 12.81 25.49
N LYS A 27 1.69 13.77 26.34
CA LYS A 27 0.28 13.96 26.73
C LYS A 27 -0.27 15.20 26.01
N ASP A 28 -1.57 15.18 25.75
CA ASP A 28 -2.31 16.32 25.18
C ASP A 28 -1.76 16.80 23.81
N VAL A 29 -1.35 15.86 22.97
CA VAL A 29 -0.80 16.14 21.63
C VAL A 29 -1.87 15.91 20.57
N ILE A 30 -2.08 16.90 19.71
CA ILE A 30 -2.82 16.73 18.46
C ILE A 30 -1.84 16.25 17.40
N SER A 31 -1.98 15.00 16.96
CA SER A 31 -1.05 14.37 16.02
C SER A 31 -1.45 14.60 14.55
N PHE A 32 -0.47 15.05 13.78
CA PHE A 32 -0.54 15.07 12.30
C PHE A 32 0.54 14.15 11.68
N ALA A 33 1.11 13.23 12.46
CA ALA A 33 2.22 12.40 12.03
C ALA A 33 1.80 11.29 11.05
N LEU A 34 0.58 10.78 11.18
CA LEU A 34 0.05 9.71 10.33
C LEU A 34 -1.27 10.16 9.71
N GLY A 35 -1.35 10.09 8.37
CA GLY A 35 -2.57 10.40 7.64
C GLY A 35 -3.47 9.16 7.53
N GLU A 36 -4.27 8.90 8.55
CA GLU A 36 -5.28 7.85 8.53
C GLU A 36 -6.66 8.41 8.92
N PRO A 37 -7.75 7.86 8.37
CA PRO A 37 -9.09 8.22 8.81
C PRO A 37 -9.30 7.88 10.29
N ASP A 38 -9.93 8.77 11.05
CA ASP A 38 -10.32 8.54 12.44
C ASP A 38 -11.65 7.76 12.57
N PHE A 39 -12.32 7.50 11.46
CA PHE A 39 -13.52 6.69 11.38
C PHE A 39 -13.18 5.20 11.35
N THR A 40 -13.97 4.40 12.06
CA THR A 40 -13.91 2.93 11.93
C THR A 40 -14.43 2.48 10.57
N ALA A 41 -14.06 1.27 10.16
CA ALA A 41 -14.58 0.68 8.92
C ALA A 41 -16.12 0.64 8.95
N PRO A 42 -16.80 1.00 7.84
CA PRO A 42 -18.26 0.93 7.78
C PRO A 42 -18.79 -0.47 8.09
N GLN A 43 -19.91 -0.56 8.82
CA GLN A 43 -20.44 -1.82 9.31
C GLN A 43 -20.68 -2.85 8.19
N HIS A 44 -21.19 -2.42 7.03
CA HIS A 44 -21.41 -3.34 5.90
C HIS A 44 -20.11 -3.96 5.36
N VAL A 45 -18.96 -3.29 5.48
CA VAL A 45 -17.64 -3.83 5.10
C VAL A 45 -17.19 -4.89 6.11
N VAL A 46 -17.40 -4.61 7.40
CA VAL A 46 -17.11 -5.56 8.49
C VAL A 46 -17.95 -6.83 8.31
N ASP A 47 -19.26 -6.66 8.09
CA ASP A 47 -20.21 -7.78 7.93
C ASP A 47 -19.87 -8.63 6.70
N ALA A 48 -19.53 -8.00 5.57
CA ALA A 48 -19.10 -8.71 4.36
C ALA A 48 -17.82 -9.52 4.60
N THR A 49 -16.86 -8.95 5.34
CA THR A 49 -15.61 -9.63 5.68
C THR A 49 -15.86 -10.85 6.57
N VAL A 50 -16.67 -10.71 7.61
CA VAL A 50 -17.05 -11.81 8.51
C VAL A 50 -17.81 -12.89 7.72
N ALA A 51 -18.71 -12.50 6.83
CA ALA A 51 -19.46 -13.44 6.00
C ALA A 51 -18.54 -14.22 5.05
N SER A 52 -17.51 -13.59 4.47
CA SER A 52 -16.49 -14.24 3.63
C SER A 52 -15.74 -15.31 4.43
N PHE A 53 -15.28 -15.00 5.64
CA PHE A 53 -14.64 -16.00 6.52
C PHE A 53 -15.56 -17.17 6.85
N ARG A 54 -16.83 -16.90 7.17
CA ARG A 54 -17.82 -17.95 7.48
C ARG A 54 -18.11 -18.85 6.27
N ARG A 55 -17.97 -18.37 5.04
CA ARG A 55 -18.07 -19.18 3.83
C ARG A 55 -16.80 -19.99 3.53
N GLY A 56 -15.75 -19.85 4.33
CA GLY A 56 -14.49 -20.57 4.13
C GLY A 56 -13.64 -20.00 2.99
N GLU A 57 -13.81 -18.73 2.63
CA GLU A 57 -13.02 -18.04 1.59
C GLU A 57 -11.63 -17.66 2.15
N THR A 58 -10.85 -18.68 2.52
CA THR A 58 -9.56 -18.57 3.21
C THR A 58 -8.42 -19.27 2.47
N HIS A 59 -8.60 -19.52 1.17
CA HIS A 59 -7.64 -20.20 0.32
C HIS A 59 -6.86 -19.22 -0.56
N TYR A 60 -5.84 -19.74 -1.24
CA TYR A 60 -5.06 -18.96 -2.19
C TYR A 60 -5.94 -18.35 -3.28
N THR A 61 -5.63 -17.11 -3.63
CA THR A 61 -6.25 -16.38 -4.72
C THR A 61 -5.33 -16.35 -5.94
N PRO A 62 -5.84 -16.05 -7.15
CA PRO A 62 -4.99 -15.79 -8.29
C PRO A 62 -3.96 -14.69 -8.00
N ASN A 63 -2.73 -14.81 -8.54
CA ASN A 63 -1.64 -13.85 -8.32
C ASN A 63 -2.00 -12.41 -8.72
N THR A 64 -2.90 -12.24 -9.67
CA THR A 64 -3.40 -10.93 -10.10
C THR A 64 -4.54 -10.39 -9.24
N GLY A 65 -5.01 -11.16 -8.27
CA GLY A 65 -6.16 -10.82 -7.41
C GLY A 65 -7.47 -11.46 -7.85
N ILE A 66 -8.44 -11.44 -6.96
CA ILE A 66 -9.78 -12.03 -7.15
C ILE A 66 -10.48 -11.34 -8.32
N PRO A 67 -11.02 -12.08 -9.32
CA PRO A 67 -11.65 -11.49 -10.51
C PRO A 67 -12.77 -10.50 -10.19
N ALA A 68 -13.60 -10.79 -9.19
CA ALA A 68 -14.68 -9.91 -8.76
C ALA A 68 -14.14 -8.56 -8.24
N LEU A 69 -13.03 -8.58 -7.47
CA LEU A 69 -12.41 -7.36 -6.97
C LEU A 69 -11.77 -6.54 -8.11
N ARG A 70 -11.07 -7.20 -9.03
CA ARG A 70 -10.49 -6.54 -10.22
C ARG A 70 -11.56 -5.85 -11.05
N LYS A 71 -12.70 -6.53 -11.27
CA LYS A 71 -13.86 -5.96 -11.98
C LYS A 71 -14.43 -4.74 -11.23
N ALA A 72 -14.58 -4.80 -9.91
CA ALA A 72 -15.08 -3.70 -9.09
C ALA A 72 -14.13 -2.49 -9.14
N VAL A 73 -12.82 -2.72 -9.07
CA VAL A 73 -11.81 -1.65 -9.19
C VAL A 73 -11.86 -1.01 -10.56
N ALA A 74 -11.89 -1.81 -11.66
CA ALA A 74 -12.00 -1.29 -13.02
C ALA A 74 -13.26 -0.43 -13.19
N ALA A 75 -14.42 -0.87 -12.69
CA ALA A 75 -15.66 -0.10 -12.73
C ALA A 75 -15.55 1.25 -12.00
N THR A 76 -14.80 1.30 -10.88
CA THR A 76 -14.55 2.54 -10.15
C THR A 76 -13.73 3.54 -10.98
N TYR A 77 -12.74 3.07 -11.75
CA TYR A 77 -11.97 3.91 -12.66
C TYR A 77 -12.81 4.36 -13.86
N GLN A 78 -13.58 3.47 -14.46
CA GLN A 78 -14.48 3.78 -15.58
C GLN A 78 -15.51 4.86 -15.20
N ALA A 79 -16.06 4.81 -13.98
CA ALA A 79 -16.96 5.86 -13.47
C ALA A 79 -16.27 7.24 -13.35
N ARG A 80 -14.94 7.29 -13.35
CA ARG A 80 -14.12 8.52 -13.35
C ARG A 80 -13.59 8.90 -14.74
N GLY A 81 -14.06 8.23 -15.79
CA GLY A 81 -13.64 8.48 -17.17
C GLY A 81 -12.32 7.82 -17.57
N LEU A 82 -11.81 6.88 -16.78
CA LEU A 82 -10.58 6.12 -17.08
C LEU A 82 -10.96 4.70 -17.50
N ASP A 83 -10.77 4.37 -18.76
CA ASP A 83 -11.21 3.08 -19.36
C ASP A 83 -10.20 1.95 -19.09
N TYR A 84 -10.05 1.57 -17.82
CA TYR A 84 -9.28 0.39 -17.46
C TYR A 84 -10.14 -0.87 -17.52
N GLN A 85 -9.57 -1.93 -18.11
CA GLN A 85 -10.18 -3.27 -18.14
C GLN A 85 -9.76 -4.07 -16.90
N PRO A 86 -10.57 -5.05 -16.45
CA PRO A 86 -10.18 -5.93 -15.33
C PRO A 86 -8.85 -6.66 -15.56
N SER A 87 -8.44 -6.90 -16.80
CA SER A 87 -7.15 -7.50 -17.15
C SER A 87 -5.94 -6.61 -16.85
N GLU A 88 -6.16 -5.29 -16.75
CA GLU A 88 -5.13 -4.28 -16.47
C GLU A 88 -5.02 -3.96 -14.98
N ILE A 89 -5.84 -4.57 -14.13
CA ILE A 89 -5.84 -4.38 -12.69
C ILE A 89 -5.08 -5.52 -12.00
N LEU A 90 -4.16 -5.15 -11.14
CA LEU A 90 -3.42 -6.06 -10.25
C LEU A 90 -3.70 -5.68 -8.80
N ILE A 91 -4.04 -6.67 -7.99
CA ILE A 91 -4.34 -6.50 -6.56
C ILE A 91 -3.18 -7.08 -5.74
N GLY A 92 -2.73 -6.32 -4.76
CA GLY A 92 -1.66 -6.76 -3.85
C GLY A 92 -1.90 -6.32 -2.40
N ALA A 93 -1.04 -6.79 -1.52
CA ALA A 93 -1.10 -6.50 -0.09
C ALA A 93 -0.48 -5.14 0.22
N GLY A 94 -1.26 -4.09 0.02
CA GLY A 94 -0.86 -2.70 0.25
C GLY A 94 -0.11 -2.05 -0.92
N ALA A 95 -0.31 -0.74 -1.07
CA ALA A 95 0.24 0.03 -2.20
C ALA A 95 1.78 0.03 -2.24
N ILE A 96 2.45 0.04 -1.10
CA ILE A 96 3.92 0.06 -1.06
C ILE A 96 4.53 -1.23 -1.64
N SER A 97 3.92 -2.38 -1.40
CA SER A 97 4.36 -3.65 -1.98
C SER A 97 4.24 -3.64 -3.49
N LEU A 98 3.13 -3.10 -4.00
CA LEU A 98 2.90 -2.99 -5.45
C LEU A 98 3.85 -1.99 -6.09
N LEU A 99 4.14 -0.86 -5.45
CA LEU A 99 5.14 0.10 -5.93
C LEU A 99 6.53 -0.53 -6.01
N ASN A 100 6.94 -1.27 -4.98
CA ASN A 100 8.23 -1.98 -5.00
C ASN A 100 8.29 -3.03 -6.10
N LEU A 101 7.21 -3.78 -6.31
CA LEU A 101 7.11 -4.74 -7.41
C LEU A 101 7.16 -4.05 -8.78
N ALA A 102 6.46 -2.93 -8.94
CA ALA A 102 6.49 -2.15 -10.16
C ALA A 102 7.91 -1.62 -10.47
N CYS A 103 8.57 -1.02 -9.49
CA CYS A 103 9.97 -0.59 -9.63
C CYS A 103 10.89 -1.76 -10.00
N THR A 104 10.73 -2.91 -9.31
CA THR A 104 11.55 -4.10 -9.59
C THR A 104 11.32 -4.67 -10.99
N ALA A 105 10.10 -4.56 -11.50
CA ALA A 105 9.73 -5.11 -12.81
C ALA A 105 10.06 -4.18 -13.99
N MET A 106 10.16 -2.87 -13.76
CA MET A 106 10.27 -1.87 -14.82
C MET A 106 11.60 -1.13 -14.85
N LEU A 107 12.42 -1.22 -13.80
CA LEU A 107 13.64 -0.40 -13.66
C LEU A 107 14.89 -1.28 -13.59
N ASP A 108 15.88 -0.91 -14.39
CA ASP A 108 17.23 -1.45 -14.32
C ASP A 108 18.20 -0.47 -13.62
N ILE A 109 19.41 -0.95 -13.35
CA ILE A 109 20.47 -0.12 -12.75
C ILE A 109 20.86 0.99 -13.73
N GLY A 110 20.68 2.24 -13.32
CA GLY A 110 20.96 3.43 -14.11
C GLY A 110 19.71 4.14 -14.62
N ASP A 111 18.54 3.53 -14.48
CA ASP A 111 17.29 4.20 -14.83
C ASP A 111 16.93 5.30 -13.82
N GLU A 112 16.21 6.31 -14.30
CA GLU A 112 15.81 7.48 -13.53
C GLU A 112 14.29 7.48 -13.31
N VAL A 113 13.88 7.86 -12.10
CA VAL A 113 12.47 7.99 -11.71
C VAL A 113 12.21 9.42 -11.23
N LEU A 114 11.19 10.05 -11.79
CA LEU A 114 10.75 11.37 -11.34
C LEU A 114 9.85 11.23 -10.11
N LEU A 115 10.24 11.89 -9.03
CA LEU A 115 9.48 11.92 -7.79
C LEU A 115 8.98 13.35 -7.53
N PRO A 116 7.75 13.52 -7.00
CA PRO A 116 7.29 14.83 -6.55
C PRO A 116 8.09 15.29 -5.32
N ASP A 117 8.36 16.60 -5.24
CA ASP A 117 8.97 17.22 -4.06
C ASP A 117 8.18 18.53 -3.73
N PRO A 118 7.51 18.62 -2.59
CA PRO A 118 7.41 17.60 -1.53
C PRO A 118 6.60 16.38 -1.94
N GLY A 119 7.04 15.19 -1.48
CA GLY A 119 6.42 13.90 -1.76
C GLY A 119 6.44 12.96 -0.56
N TRP A 120 5.91 11.77 -0.76
CA TRP A 120 5.90 10.76 0.29
C TRP A 120 7.31 10.28 0.63
N ALA A 121 7.68 10.36 1.91
CA ALA A 121 9.05 10.12 2.40
C ALA A 121 9.62 8.74 2.03
N ASN A 122 8.75 7.74 1.84
CA ASN A 122 9.19 6.37 1.55
C ASN A 122 9.54 6.13 0.07
N TYR A 123 9.23 7.04 -0.85
CA TYR A 123 9.60 6.87 -2.26
C TYR A 123 11.10 6.66 -2.45
N LYS A 124 11.92 7.39 -1.71
CA LYS A 124 13.39 7.29 -1.81
C LYS A 124 13.95 5.95 -1.32
N GLY A 125 13.17 5.20 -0.54
CA GLY A 125 13.58 3.88 -0.02
C GLY A 125 13.17 2.71 -0.90
N LEU A 126 12.33 2.94 -1.89
CA LEU A 126 11.89 1.92 -2.84
C LEU A 126 12.92 1.69 -3.94
#